data_eb2cbc2037b2b528d7b659d6c41e4979
#
_entry.id   eb2cbc2037b2b528d7b659d6c41e4979
#
_cell.length_a   1.000
_cell.length_b   1.000
_cell.length_c   1.000
_cell.angle_alpha   90.00
_cell.angle_beta   90.00
_cell.angle_gamma   90.00
#
_symmetry.space_group_name_H-M   'P 1'
#
loop_
_entity.id
_entity.type
_entity.pdbx_description
1 polymer ?
#
loop_
_entity_poly.entity_id
_entity_poly.type
_entity_poly.pdbx_seq_one_letter_code
_entity_poly.pdbx_strand_id
1 'polypeptide(L)'
;IGERFWLAALPGLSGATLRIFYSFMIPIFGGRLWTTLSTLSLLAPALGIGFAVQNPDTSYSTFLILALLCGFGGGNFASSMANIAYFYPKKSKGNALALNAGLGNLGVSVMQFAIPLAITASVFGAIGGDAQVLDDGSKLWLQNAGFLWVPFILVSAITAWFGMNDIADAKASLVD
;
A
#
# COMPACT_ATOMS: atom_id res chain seq x y z
N ILE A 1 2.47 -4.93 -25.94
CA ILE A 1 3.53 -4.25 -25.13
C ILE A 1 2.90 -3.03 -24.43
N GLY A 2 2.07 -2.20 -25.12
CA GLY A 2 1.48 -1.00 -24.55
C GLY A 2 0.61 -1.21 -23.31
N GLU A 3 -0.25 -2.23 -23.31
CA GLU A 3 -1.15 -2.51 -22.18
C GLU A 3 -0.41 -2.87 -20.89
N ARG A 4 0.61 -3.72 -20.98
CA ARG A 4 1.44 -4.09 -19.83
C ARG A 4 2.23 -2.91 -19.27
N PHE A 5 2.65 -1.99 -20.14
CA PHE A 5 3.33 -0.77 -19.75
C PHE A 5 2.43 0.12 -18.87
N TRP A 6 1.16 0.31 -19.27
CA TRP A 6 0.22 1.10 -18.49
C TRP A 6 -0.05 0.50 -17.11
N LEU A 7 -0.24 -0.82 -17.01
CA LEU A 7 -0.42 -1.49 -15.71
C LEU A 7 0.78 -1.27 -14.77
N ALA A 8 1.98 -1.25 -15.31
CA ALA A 8 3.19 -1.01 -14.52
C ALA A 8 3.40 0.48 -14.16
N ALA A 9 3.00 1.41 -15.04
CA ALA A 9 3.22 2.84 -14.86
C ALA A 9 2.17 3.52 -13.96
N LEU A 10 0.91 3.07 -14.01
CA LEU A 10 -0.21 3.72 -13.32
C LEU A 10 -0.05 3.79 -11.79
N PRO A 11 0.42 2.75 -11.08
CA PRO A 11 0.66 2.86 -9.63
C PRO A 11 1.64 3.96 -9.27
N GLY A 12 2.71 4.10 -10.06
CA GLY A 12 3.71 5.15 -9.88
C GLY A 12 3.14 6.55 -10.14
N LEU A 13 2.39 6.72 -11.21
CA LEU A 13 1.78 7.99 -11.59
C LEU A 13 0.74 8.43 -10.55
N SER A 14 -0.19 7.56 -10.20
CA SER A 14 -1.22 7.85 -9.18
C SER A 14 -0.60 8.09 -7.81
N GLY A 15 0.39 7.28 -7.41
CA GLY A 15 1.10 7.45 -6.16
C GLY A 15 1.85 8.79 -6.07
N ALA A 16 2.53 9.20 -7.14
CA ALA A 16 3.19 10.50 -7.20
C ALA A 16 2.20 11.66 -7.08
N THR A 17 1.08 11.59 -7.79
CA THR A 17 0.02 12.60 -7.74
C THR A 17 -0.61 12.68 -6.35
N LEU A 18 -0.91 11.54 -5.74
CA LEU A 18 -1.53 11.48 -4.41
C LEU A 18 -0.63 12.02 -3.30
N ARG A 19 0.69 12.01 -3.45
CA ARG A 19 1.61 12.62 -2.47
C ARG A 19 1.29 14.09 -2.22
N ILE A 20 0.85 14.83 -3.24
CA ILE A 20 0.49 16.24 -3.11
C ILE A 20 -0.67 16.38 -2.12
N PHE A 21 -1.74 15.62 -2.32
CA PHE A 21 -2.93 15.67 -1.47
C PHE A 21 -2.67 15.11 -0.07
N TYR A 22 -1.97 14.00 0.03
CA TYR A 22 -1.68 13.29 1.29
C TYR A 22 -0.79 14.12 2.23
N SER A 23 0.03 15.04 1.70
CA SER A 23 0.84 15.94 2.51
C SER A 23 0.01 16.87 3.39
N PHE A 24 -1.22 17.21 2.96
CA PHE A 24 -2.14 18.09 3.69
C PHE A 24 -3.11 17.35 4.60
N MET A 25 -3.16 16.02 4.56
CA MET A 25 -4.17 15.25 5.29
C MET A 25 -3.90 15.16 6.79
N ILE A 26 -2.64 15.20 7.20
CA ILE A 26 -2.24 15.11 8.61
C ILE A 26 -2.78 16.30 9.41
N PRO A 27 -2.59 17.56 9.00
CA PRO A 27 -3.19 18.70 9.69
C PRO A 27 -4.72 18.66 9.73
N ILE A 28 -5.39 18.14 8.68
CA ILE A 28 -6.85 18.14 8.56
C ILE A 28 -7.48 17.04 9.43
N PHE A 29 -7.01 15.81 9.30
CA PHE A 29 -7.64 14.62 9.92
C PHE A 29 -6.93 14.14 11.18
N GLY A 30 -5.69 14.55 11.40
CA GLY A 30 -4.80 13.99 12.42
C GLY A 30 -4.03 12.76 11.91
N GLY A 31 -2.91 12.48 12.57
CA GLY A 31 -2.00 11.41 12.15
C GLY A 31 -2.59 10.01 12.29
N ARG A 32 -3.26 9.75 13.43
CA ARG A 32 -3.85 8.45 13.75
C ARG A 32 -4.96 8.08 12.76
N LEU A 33 -5.97 8.94 12.63
CA LEU A 33 -7.12 8.67 11.78
C LEU A 33 -6.70 8.54 10.31
N TRP A 34 -5.90 9.49 9.82
CA TRP A 34 -5.46 9.47 8.42
C TRP A 34 -4.61 8.23 8.10
N THR A 35 -3.63 7.90 8.94
CA THR A 35 -2.79 6.71 8.71
C THR A 35 -3.62 5.43 8.71
N THR A 36 -4.57 5.30 9.61
CA THR A 36 -5.46 4.13 9.68
C THR A 36 -6.31 4.01 8.41
N LEU A 37 -7.00 5.09 8.02
CA LEU A 37 -7.90 5.09 6.85
C LEU A 37 -7.13 4.85 5.54
N SER A 38 -6.01 5.54 5.36
CA SER A 38 -5.19 5.42 4.16
C SER A 38 -4.51 4.05 4.07
N THR A 39 -4.18 3.42 5.20
CA THR A 39 -3.70 2.03 5.23
C THR A 39 -4.83 1.05 4.87
N LEU A 40 -6.01 1.20 5.45
CA LEU A 40 -7.16 0.35 5.13
C LEU A 40 -7.60 0.48 3.66
N SER A 41 -7.44 1.65 3.04
CA SER A 41 -7.75 1.82 1.62
C SER A 41 -6.95 0.90 0.69
N LEU A 42 -5.77 0.43 1.14
CA LEU A 42 -4.95 -0.53 0.39
C LEU A 42 -5.57 -1.94 0.33
N LEU A 43 -6.57 -2.24 1.17
CA LEU A 43 -7.31 -3.50 1.04
C LEU A 43 -8.06 -3.58 -0.29
N ALA A 44 -8.52 -2.44 -0.83
CA ALA A 44 -9.25 -2.42 -2.10
C ALA A 44 -8.39 -2.96 -3.27
N PRO A 45 -7.19 -2.45 -3.57
CA PRO A 45 -6.35 -3.02 -4.61
C PRO A 45 -5.80 -4.40 -4.25
N ALA A 46 -5.46 -4.68 -2.97
CA ALA A 46 -4.92 -5.97 -2.57
C ALA A 46 -5.93 -7.11 -2.77
N LEU A 47 -7.14 -6.95 -2.27
CA LEU A 47 -8.22 -7.92 -2.47
C LEU A 47 -8.69 -7.92 -3.92
N GLY A 48 -8.82 -6.74 -4.52
CA GLY A 48 -9.26 -6.60 -5.91
C GLY A 48 -8.35 -7.35 -6.89
N ILE A 49 -7.03 -7.21 -6.77
CA ILE A 49 -6.08 -7.96 -7.60
C ILE A 49 -6.18 -9.45 -7.29
N GLY A 50 -6.23 -9.83 -6.00
CA GLY A 50 -6.35 -11.23 -5.60
C GLY A 50 -7.56 -11.93 -6.21
N PHE A 51 -8.71 -11.28 -6.30
CA PHE A 51 -9.90 -11.83 -6.93
C PHE A 51 -9.89 -11.69 -8.46
N ALA A 52 -9.42 -10.56 -8.98
CA ALA A 52 -9.44 -10.28 -10.41
C ALA A 52 -8.57 -11.28 -11.21
N VAL A 53 -7.43 -11.69 -10.68
CA VAL A 53 -6.54 -12.65 -11.39
C VAL A 53 -7.06 -14.09 -11.40
N GLN A 54 -8.04 -14.41 -10.56
CA GLN A 54 -8.66 -15.75 -10.53
C GLN A 54 -9.74 -15.92 -11.61
N ASN A 55 -10.28 -14.81 -12.12
CA ASN A 55 -11.33 -14.84 -13.14
C ASN A 55 -10.73 -14.49 -14.50
N PRO A 56 -10.70 -15.44 -15.45
CA PRO A 56 -10.16 -15.21 -16.80
C PRO A 56 -10.95 -14.16 -17.60
N ASP A 57 -12.23 -13.93 -17.25
CA ASP A 57 -13.09 -12.96 -17.92
C ASP A 57 -12.91 -11.53 -17.39
N THR A 58 -11.98 -11.32 -16.41
CA THR A 58 -11.72 -9.99 -15.87
C THR A 58 -11.21 -9.05 -16.95
N SER A 59 -11.90 -7.93 -17.13
CA SER A 59 -11.55 -6.94 -18.14
C SER A 59 -10.24 -6.25 -17.84
N TYR A 60 -9.52 -5.85 -18.89
CA TYR A 60 -8.31 -5.03 -18.75
C TYR A 60 -8.57 -3.72 -18.01
N SER A 61 -9.73 -3.09 -18.20
CA SER A 61 -10.14 -1.89 -17.49
C SER A 61 -10.20 -2.08 -15.98
N THR A 62 -10.61 -3.26 -15.49
CA THR A 62 -10.58 -3.60 -14.06
C THR A 62 -9.15 -3.56 -13.53
N PHE A 63 -8.20 -4.15 -14.24
CA PHE A 63 -6.80 -4.12 -13.85
C PHE A 63 -6.21 -2.70 -13.87
N LEU A 64 -6.61 -1.84 -14.81
CA LEU A 64 -6.20 -0.43 -14.83
C LEU A 64 -6.70 0.32 -13.58
N ILE A 65 -7.96 0.12 -13.20
CA ILE A 65 -8.52 0.73 -11.99
C ILE A 65 -7.77 0.24 -10.75
N LEU A 66 -7.53 -1.06 -10.63
CA LEU A 66 -6.79 -1.64 -9.51
C LEU A 66 -5.35 -1.12 -9.46
N ALA A 67 -4.70 -0.96 -10.61
CA ALA A 67 -3.37 -0.38 -10.71
C ALA A 67 -3.34 1.09 -10.23
N LEU A 68 -4.36 1.89 -10.59
CA LEU A 68 -4.51 3.25 -10.06
C LEU A 68 -4.68 3.25 -8.53
N LEU A 69 -5.49 2.35 -7.97
CA LEU A 69 -5.71 2.24 -6.53
C LEU A 69 -4.44 1.81 -5.77
N CYS A 70 -3.53 1.06 -6.38
CA CYS A 70 -2.24 0.74 -5.79
C CYS A 70 -1.43 1.99 -5.45
N GLY A 71 -1.66 3.10 -6.13
CA GLY A 71 -1.02 4.38 -5.84
C GLY A 71 -1.34 4.97 -4.47
N PHE A 72 -2.41 4.51 -3.79
CA PHE A 72 -2.69 4.91 -2.39
C PHE A 72 -1.50 4.64 -1.46
N GLY A 73 -0.77 3.54 -1.67
CA GLY A 73 0.46 3.26 -0.94
C GLY A 73 1.56 4.31 -1.16
N GLY A 74 1.70 4.79 -2.40
CA GLY A 74 2.66 5.84 -2.74
C GLY A 74 2.34 7.18 -2.06
N GLY A 75 1.05 7.52 -1.91
CA GLY A 75 0.58 8.69 -1.19
C GLY A 75 0.93 8.64 0.31
N ASN A 76 0.83 7.47 0.93
CA ASN A 76 1.13 7.28 2.35
C ASN A 76 2.57 7.64 2.76
N PHE A 77 3.51 7.58 1.84
CA PHE A 77 4.87 8.04 2.10
C PHE A 77 4.90 9.53 2.48
N ALA A 78 4.15 10.38 1.75
CA ALA A 78 4.12 11.81 2.02
C ALA A 78 3.43 12.13 3.36
N SER A 79 2.31 11.48 3.66
CA SER A 79 1.61 11.69 4.94
C SER A 79 2.42 11.19 6.12
N SER A 80 3.14 10.07 6.01
CA SER A 80 4.00 9.58 7.09
C SER A 80 5.17 10.53 7.36
N MET A 81 5.80 11.08 6.31
CA MET A 81 6.84 12.09 6.45
C MET A 81 6.32 13.37 7.11
N ALA A 82 5.13 13.84 6.71
CA ALA A 82 4.50 15.00 7.33
C ALA A 82 4.21 14.74 8.82
N ASN A 83 3.64 13.59 9.17
CA ASN A 83 3.35 13.22 10.54
C ASN A 83 4.62 13.21 11.42
N ILE A 84 5.71 12.59 10.95
CA ILE A 84 6.99 12.58 11.65
C ILE A 84 7.52 14.00 11.81
N ALA A 85 7.35 14.85 10.81
CA ALA A 85 7.81 16.24 10.87
C ALA A 85 7.11 17.04 11.98
N TYR A 86 5.88 16.70 12.34
CA TYR A 86 5.16 17.32 13.47
C TYR A 86 5.58 16.73 14.82
N PHE A 87 5.82 15.42 14.91
CA PHE A 87 6.11 14.74 16.18
C PHE A 87 7.53 14.97 16.70
N TYR A 88 8.52 15.09 15.80
CA TYR A 88 9.93 15.11 16.21
C TYR A 88 10.49 16.53 16.26
N PRO A 89 11.23 16.88 17.34
CA PRO A 89 11.93 18.17 17.46
C PRO A 89 13.03 18.27 16.40
N LYS A 90 13.42 19.51 16.05
CA LYS A 90 14.39 19.80 14.98
C LYS A 90 15.68 18.97 15.08
N LYS A 91 16.17 18.71 16.30
CA LYS A 91 17.43 17.97 16.57
C LYS A 91 17.37 16.51 16.11
N SER A 92 16.23 15.83 16.23
CA SER A 92 16.06 14.40 15.92
C SER A 92 15.22 14.13 14.68
N LYS A 93 14.58 15.15 14.12
CA LYS A 93 13.69 15.04 12.96
C LYS A 93 14.36 14.39 11.75
N GLY A 94 15.60 14.78 11.45
CA GLY A 94 16.34 14.22 10.31
C GLY A 94 16.53 12.71 10.42
N ASN A 95 16.92 12.21 11.59
CA ASN A 95 17.09 10.78 11.82
C ASN A 95 15.77 10.01 11.73
N ALA A 96 14.69 10.57 12.27
CA ALA A 96 13.36 9.95 12.21
C ALA A 96 12.85 9.86 10.77
N LEU A 97 13.02 10.92 9.98
CA LEU A 97 12.66 10.94 8.56
C LEU A 97 13.50 9.94 7.74
N ALA A 98 14.83 9.89 8.00
CA ALA A 98 15.72 8.97 7.33
C ALA A 98 15.37 7.50 7.64
N LEU A 99 15.05 7.19 8.91
CA LEU A 99 14.62 5.87 9.32
C LEU A 99 13.31 5.45 8.64
N ASN A 100 12.32 6.35 8.60
CA ASN A 100 11.05 6.09 7.91
C ASN A 100 11.25 5.83 6.41
N ALA A 101 12.08 6.64 5.75
CA ALA A 101 12.38 6.46 4.34
C ALA A 101 13.15 5.15 4.08
N GLY A 102 14.13 4.83 4.91
CA GLY A 102 14.93 3.61 4.81
C GLY A 102 14.09 2.34 4.99
N LEU A 103 13.28 2.28 6.04
CA LEU A 103 12.39 1.14 6.30
C LEU A 103 11.31 1.01 5.22
N GLY A 104 10.77 2.13 4.73
CA GLY A 104 9.80 2.11 3.64
C GLY A 104 10.39 1.53 2.35
N ASN A 105 11.61 1.91 2.00
CA ASN A 105 12.29 1.37 0.83
C ASN A 105 12.71 -0.10 1.00
N LEU A 106 13.03 -0.53 2.22
CA LEU A 106 13.28 -1.94 2.53
C LEU A 106 12.04 -2.78 2.21
N GLY A 107 10.84 -2.27 2.47
CA GLY A 107 9.57 -2.93 2.12
C GLY A 107 9.47 -3.28 0.63
N VAL A 108 9.95 -2.41 -0.25
CA VAL A 108 9.98 -2.67 -1.70
C VAL A 108 10.86 -3.88 -2.03
N SER A 109 12.04 -3.97 -1.42
CA SER A 109 12.96 -5.10 -1.62
C SER A 109 12.37 -6.41 -1.07
N VAL A 110 11.76 -6.37 0.11
CA VAL A 110 11.06 -7.52 0.70
C VAL A 110 9.93 -8.01 -0.23
N MET A 111 9.14 -7.08 -0.78
CA MET A 111 8.06 -7.38 -1.71
C MET A 111 8.57 -8.06 -2.99
N GLN A 112 9.62 -7.53 -3.60
CA GLN A 112 10.19 -8.09 -4.82
C GLN A 112 10.70 -9.53 -4.62
N PHE A 113 11.11 -9.89 -3.41
CA PHE A 113 11.53 -11.22 -3.06
C PHE A 113 10.36 -12.13 -2.62
N ALA A 114 9.44 -11.62 -1.81
CA ALA A 114 8.35 -12.39 -1.21
C ALA A 114 7.25 -12.77 -2.22
N ILE A 115 6.90 -11.88 -3.16
CA ILE A 115 5.82 -12.16 -4.13
C ILE A 115 6.14 -13.35 -5.04
N PRO A 116 7.31 -13.44 -5.71
CA PRO A 116 7.66 -14.60 -6.51
C PRO A 116 7.55 -15.92 -5.72
N LEU A 117 7.95 -15.93 -4.44
CA LEU A 117 7.81 -17.12 -3.60
C LEU A 117 6.35 -17.42 -3.24
N ALA A 118 5.58 -16.39 -2.89
CA ALA A 118 4.18 -16.56 -2.49
C ALA A 118 3.29 -17.11 -3.61
N ILE A 119 3.56 -16.74 -4.86
CA ILE A 119 2.76 -17.22 -6.00
C ILE A 119 3.09 -18.66 -6.40
N THR A 120 4.22 -19.23 -5.96
CA THR A 120 4.61 -20.62 -6.28
C THR A 120 4.07 -21.64 -5.29
N ALA A 121 3.41 -21.21 -4.23
CA ALA A 121 2.93 -22.07 -3.17
C ALA A 121 1.47 -21.77 -2.78
N SER A 122 0.74 -22.77 -2.32
CA SER A 122 -0.61 -22.62 -1.77
C SER A 122 -0.56 -22.04 -0.36
N VAL A 123 -0.16 -20.77 -0.22
CA VAL A 123 0.08 -20.10 1.07
C VAL A 123 -1.20 -20.03 1.91
N PHE A 124 -2.35 -19.80 1.26
CA PHE A 124 -3.64 -19.63 1.94
C PHE A 124 -4.53 -20.89 1.86
N GLY A 125 -4.01 -22.02 1.35
CA GLY A 125 -4.76 -23.26 1.23
C GLY A 125 -6.09 -23.09 0.46
N ALA A 126 -7.14 -23.73 0.95
CA ALA A 126 -8.47 -23.67 0.32
C ALA A 126 -9.10 -22.27 0.32
N ILE A 127 -8.72 -21.39 1.25
CA ILE A 127 -9.25 -20.01 1.32
C ILE A 127 -8.67 -19.15 0.22
N GLY A 128 -7.45 -19.46 -0.24
CA GLY A 128 -6.76 -18.70 -1.29
C GLY A 128 -7.26 -18.96 -2.70
N GLY A 129 -8.10 -19.98 -2.90
CA GLY A 129 -8.55 -20.40 -4.23
C GLY A 129 -7.57 -21.33 -4.96
N ASP A 130 -7.96 -21.77 -6.14
CA ASP A 130 -7.22 -22.74 -6.94
C ASP A 130 -6.04 -22.12 -7.69
N ALA A 131 -5.04 -22.96 -7.99
CA ALA A 131 -3.91 -22.55 -8.81
C ALA A 131 -4.31 -22.38 -10.28
N GLN A 132 -3.72 -21.38 -10.92
CA GLN A 132 -3.71 -21.31 -12.38
C GLN A 132 -2.68 -22.31 -12.91
N VAL A 133 -3.10 -23.12 -13.87
CA VAL A 133 -2.23 -24.09 -14.54
C VAL A 133 -1.68 -23.46 -15.81
N LEU A 134 -0.36 -23.40 -15.92
CA LEU A 134 0.32 -22.90 -17.10
C LEU A 134 0.43 -23.98 -18.19
N ASP A 135 0.78 -23.58 -19.41
CA ASP A 135 0.91 -24.48 -20.57
C ASP A 135 1.95 -25.58 -20.36
N ASP A 136 2.95 -25.36 -19.52
CA ASP A 136 3.97 -26.32 -19.12
C ASP A 136 3.55 -27.26 -17.98
N GLY A 137 2.30 -27.13 -17.50
CA GLY A 137 1.75 -27.91 -16.39
C GLY A 137 2.14 -27.39 -15.00
N SER A 138 2.93 -26.33 -14.89
CA SER A 138 3.25 -25.70 -13.59
C SER A 138 2.03 -25.00 -13.00
N LYS A 139 1.97 -24.94 -11.66
CA LYS A 139 0.87 -24.31 -10.92
C LYS A 139 1.35 -23.03 -10.26
N LEU A 140 0.59 -21.96 -10.46
CA LEU A 140 0.82 -20.67 -9.82
C LEU A 140 -0.45 -20.18 -9.13
N TRP A 141 -0.28 -19.61 -7.96
CA TRP A 141 -1.33 -18.92 -7.20
C TRP A 141 -1.14 -17.41 -7.34
N LEU A 142 -1.42 -16.85 -8.52
CA LEU A 142 -1.21 -15.42 -8.81
C LEU A 142 -1.97 -14.50 -7.84
N GLN A 143 -3.09 -14.94 -7.33
CA GLN A 143 -3.88 -14.23 -6.32
C GLN A 143 -3.12 -13.97 -5.02
N ASN A 144 -2.12 -14.76 -4.70
CA ASN A 144 -1.28 -14.57 -3.51
C ASN A 144 -0.48 -13.27 -3.59
N ALA A 145 -0.23 -12.74 -4.80
CA ALA A 145 0.40 -11.42 -4.96
C ALA A 145 -0.43 -10.29 -4.32
N GLY A 146 -1.75 -10.43 -4.30
CA GLY A 146 -2.64 -9.50 -3.62
C GLY A 146 -2.91 -9.91 -2.17
N PHE A 147 -3.32 -11.16 -1.94
CA PHE A 147 -3.76 -11.65 -0.62
C PHE A 147 -2.66 -11.64 0.45
N LEU A 148 -1.40 -11.79 0.05
CA LEU A 148 -0.26 -11.72 0.98
C LEU A 148 -0.25 -10.45 1.82
N TRP A 149 -0.72 -9.33 1.25
CA TRP A 149 -0.68 -8.03 1.92
C TRP A 149 -1.83 -7.79 2.88
N VAL A 150 -2.93 -8.51 2.74
CA VAL A 150 -4.14 -8.33 3.56
C VAL A 150 -3.85 -8.40 5.07
N PRO A 151 -3.20 -9.45 5.61
CA PRO A 151 -2.91 -9.50 7.03
C PRO A 151 -1.95 -8.39 7.49
N PHE A 152 -0.97 -8.01 6.67
CA PHE A 152 -0.05 -6.91 7.01
C PHE A 152 -0.74 -5.55 7.02
N ILE A 153 -1.65 -5.30 6.08
CA ILE A 153 -2.46 -4.07 6.04
C ILE A 153 -3.34 -3.99 7.30
N LEU A 154 -4.02 -5.08 7.66
CA LEU A 154 -4.87 -5.11 8.84
C LEU A 154 -4.08 -4.90 10.13
N VAL A 155 -2.96 -5.60 10.31
CA VAL A 155 -2.07 -5.41 11.47
C VAL A 155 -1.54 -3.97 11.53
N SER A 156 -1.12 -3.42 10.40
CA SER A 156 -0.62 -2.03 10.33
C SER A 156 -1.72 -1.02 10.68
N ALA A 157 -2.95 -1.21 10.18
CA ALA A 157 -4.07 -0.33 10.48
C ALA A 157 -4.47 -0.39 11.96
N ILE A 158 -4.53 -1.60 12.54
CA ILE A 158 -4.81 -1.81 13.97
C ILE A 158 -3.70 -1.16 14.82
N THR A 159 -2.45 -1.38 14.46
CA THR A 159 -1.31 -0.79 15.18
C THR A 159 -1.32 0.74 15.09
N ALA A 160 -1.67 1.30 13.93
CA ALA A 160 -1.82 2.75 13.77
C ALA A 160 -2.95 3.28 14.64
N TRP A 161 -4.10 2.61 14.67
CA TRP A 161 -5.25 3.06 15.44
C TRP A 161 -5.00 3.09 16.95
N PHE A 162 -4.40 2.04 17.50
CA PHE A 162 -4.15 1.92 18.95
C PHE A 162 -2.81 2.50 19.39
N GLY A 163 -1.80 2.51 18.52
CA GLY A 163 -0.44 2.92 18.86
C GLY A 163 -0.09 4.38 18.54
N MET A 164 -0.85 5.03 17.66
CA MET A 164 -0.57 6.43 17.30
C MET A 164 -1.44 7.40 18.13
N ASN A 165 -0.85 8.56 18.41
CA ASN A 165 -1.54 9.70 19.04
C ASN A 165 -1.62 10.87 18.04
N ASP A 166 -2.66 11.69 18.16
CA ASP A 166 -2.77 12.95 17.44
C ASP A 166 -2.13 14.07 18.28
N ILE A 167 -1.46 15.01 17.60
CA ILE A 167 -0.95 16.23 18.23
C ILE A 167 -2.00 17.33 18.03
N ALA A 168 -2.43 17.96 19.13
CA ALA A 168 -3.41 19.04 19.10
C ALA A 168 -2.96 20.21 18.20
N ASP A 169 -1.67 20.55 18.25
CA ASP A 169 -1.10 21.68 17.50
C ASP A 169 -1.02 21.46 16.00
N ALA A 170 -1.05 20.21 15.53
CA ALA A 170 -1.05 19.94 14.09
C ALA A 170 -2.36 20.39 13.42
N LYS A 171 -3.47 20.40 14.16
CA LYS A 171 -4.76 20.93 13.69
C LYS A 171 -4.87 22.45 13.79
N ALA A 172 -4.16 23.07 14.74
CA ALA A 172 -4.17 24.51 14.95
C ALA A 172 -3.39 25.28 13.87
N SER A 173 -2.34 24.69 13.31
CA SER A 173 -1.46 25.34 12.31
C SER A 173 -2.11 25.63 10.95
N LEU A 174 -3.37 25.25 10.75
CA LEU A 174 -4.13 25.60 9.54
C LEU A 174 -5.13 26.77 9.77
N VAL A 175 -5.26 27.24 11.01
CA VAL A 175 -6.24 28.28 11.40
C VAL A 175 -5.57 29.65 11.55
N ASP A 176 -4.27 29.69 11.65
CA ASP A 176 -3.40 30.87 11.70
C ASP A 176 -2.71 31.09 10.32
#